data_d56022f2cb84d70980ec612b975ae5a3
#
_entry.id   d56022f2cb84d70980ec612b975ae5a3
#
_cell.length_a   1.000
_cell.length_b   1.000
_cell.length_c   1.000
_cell.angle_alpha   90.00
_cell.angle_beta   90.00
_cell.angle_gamma   90.00
#
_symmetry.space_group_name_H-M   'P 1'
#
loop_
_entity.id
_entity.type
_entity.pdbx_description
1 polymer ?
#
loop_
_entity_poly.entity_id
_entity_poly.type
_entity_poly.pdbx_seq_one_letter_code
_entity_poly.pdbx_strand_id
1 'polypeptide(L)'
;MLTSMKFWYDLQHKKNKLSDIPHVVILGGGFGGLAAANEIRNTLDSSKVKITIIDKKDWFMVGYAKLWIMNGTRTFENSIGSLNELPKKQINFIKDEIIEINPENNFIKTKSKNISFDFLIISMGAVLAPEKISGLIENGFNLYDH
;
A
#
# COMPACT_ATOMS: atom_id res chain seq x y z
N MET A 1 2.66 10.63 -18.09
CA MET A 1 3.77 11.52 -17.73
C MET A 1 3.33 12.86 -17.13
N LEU A 2 2.23 13.49 -17.59
CA LEU A 2 1.71 14.77 -17.08
C LEU A 2 1.09 14.71 -15.65
N THR A 3 0.51 13.58 -15.26
CA THR A 3 -0.15 13.40 -13.94
C THR A 3 0.84 13.36 -12.77
N SER A 4 2.03 12.84 -13.00
CA SER A 4 3.11 12.80 -12.02
C SER A 4 3.66 14.20 -11.71
N MET A 5 3.87 15.04 -12.72
CA MET A 5 4.39 16.41 -12.53
C MET A 5 3.42 17.30 -11.76
N LYS A 6 2.11 17.18 -11.97
CA LYS A 6 1.10 17.95 -11.24
C LYS A 6 1.07 17.58 -9.76
N PHE A 7 1.16 16.28 -9.43
CA PHE A 7 1.25 15.81 -8.05
C PHE A 7 2.47 16.41 -7.32
N TRP A 8 3.65 16.39 -7.97
CA TRP A 8 4.87 16.98 -7.41
C TRP A 8 4.81 18.50 -7.28
N TYR A 9 4.19 19.16 -8.25
CA TYR A 9 3.97 20.62 -8.20
C TYR A 9 3.06 20.99 -7.03
N ASP A 10 1.94 20.27 -6.83
CA ASP A 10 0.98 20.51 -5.77
C ASP A 10 1.60 20.25 -4.37
N LEU A 11 2.46 19.22 -4.24
CA LEU A 11 3.22 18.96 -3.01
C LEU A 11 4.17 20.12 -2.64
N GLN A 12 4.76 20.77 -3.63
CA GLN A 12 5.69 21.87 -3.38
C GLN A 12 5.00 23.23 -3.13
N HIS A 13 3.79 23.42 -3.65
CA HIS A 13 3.13 24.73 -3.71
C HIS A 13 1.87 24.90 -2.85
N LYS A 14 1.32 23.82 -2.26
CA LYS A 14 0.17 23.87 -1.35
C LYS A 14 0.55 24.38 0.06
N LYS A 15 1.15 25.56 0.16
CA LYS A 15 1.64 26.13 1.42
C LYS A 15 0.56 26.71 2.36
N ASN A 16 -0.72 26.74 2.02
CA ASN A 16 -1.68 27.56 2.76
C ASN A 16 -2.71 26.83 3.64
N LYS A 17 -2.65 25.48 3.79
CA LYS A 17 -3.51 24.72 4.73
C LYS A 17 -2.95 23.35 5.16
N LEU A 18 -1.71 23.05 4.86
CA LEU A 18 -1.07 21.79 5.22
C LEU A 18 -0.52 21.87 6.65
N SER A 19 -0.52 20.73 7.36
CA SER A 19 0.34 20.52 8.52
C SER A 19 1.76 20.97 8.21
N ASP A 20 2.55 21.35 9.20
CA ASP A 20 3.97 21.77 9.00
C ASP A 20 4.76 20.76 8.15
N ILE A 21 4.39 19.48 8.20
CA ILE A 21 4.93 18.40 7.36
C ILE A 21 3.76 17.65 6.69
N PRO A 22 3.58 17.73 5.36
CA PRO A 22 2.51 17.04 4.64
C PRO A 22 2.50 15.54 4.89
N HIS A 23 1.31 14.95 5.06
CA HIS A 23 1.10 13.54 5.30
C HIS A 23 0.56 12.84 4.05
N VAL A 24 1.36 11.98 3.44
CA VAL A 24 0.96 11.08 2.36
C VAL A 24 0.53 9.75 2.97
N VAL A 25 -0.72 9.38 2.76
CA VAL A 25 -1.24 8.06 3.14
C VAL A 25 -1.38 7.19 1.89
N ILE A 26 -0.87 5.98 1.97
CA ILE A 26 -0.88 4.99 0.88
C ILE A 26 -1.66 3.78 1.35
N LEU A 27 -2.71 3.44 0.62
CA LEU A 27 -3.54 2.26 0.88
C LEU A 27 -3.03 1.09 0.05
N GLY A 28 -2.54 0.06 0.73
CA GLY A 28 -1.98 -1.14 0.14
C GLY A 28 -0.45 -1.15 0.13
N GLY A 29 0.14 -2.17 0.77
CA GLY A 29 1.58 -2.46 0.85
C GLY A 29 2.07 -3.41 -0.25
N GLY A 30 1.38 -3.43 -1.40
CA GLY A 30 1.78 -4.18 -2.59
C GLY A 30 2.78 -3.43 -3.46
N PHE A 31 2.93 -3.88 -4.73
CA PHE A 31 3.86 -3.28 -5.70
C PHE A 31 3.68 -1.78 -5.85
N GLY A 32 2.42 -1.34 -6.10
CA GLY A 32 2.12 0.07 -6.34
C GLY A 32 2.44 0.94 -5.12
N GLY A 33 2.01 0.50 -3.93
CA GLY A 33 2.23 1.26 -2.69
C GLY A 33 3.69 1.33 -2.28
N LEU A 34 4.41 0.21 -2.38
CA LEU A 34 5.85 0.18 -2.07
C LEU A 34 6.66 1.01 -3.06
N ALA A 35 6.34 0.94 -4.37
CA ALA A 35 7.00 1.75 -5.39
C ALA A 35 6.75 3.25 -5.15
N ALA A 36 5.50 3.64 -4.89
CA ALA A 36 5.15 5.02 -4.60
C ALA A 36 5.86 5.55 -3.35
N ALA A 37 5.82 4.78 -2.25
CA ALA A 37 6.47 5.18 -1.00
C ALA A 37 7.99 5.33 -1.14
N ASN A 38 8.65 4.39 -1.82
CA ASN A 38 10.09 4.47 -2.06
C ASN A 38 10.44 5.66 -2.96
N GLU A 39 9.68 5.92 -4.03
CA GLU A 39 9.93 7.05 -4.93
C GLU A 39 9.78 8.38 -4.20
N ILE A 40 8.72 8.53 -3.38
CA ILE A 40 8.53 9.73 -2.56
C ILE A 40 9.70 9.90 -1.58
N ARG A 41 10.13 8.83 -0.91
CA ARG A 41 11.22 8.88 0.07
C ARG A 41 12.58 9.13 -0.57
N ASN A 42 12.84 8.64 -1.78
CA ASN A 42 14.07 8.91 -2.52
C ASN A 42 14.17 10.38 -2.97
N THR A 43 13.02 11.03 -3.18
CA THR A 43 12.95 12.42 -3.65
C THR A 43 12.85 13.41 -2.49
N LEU A 44 12.15 13.07 -1.40
CA LEU A 44 11.89 13.93 -0.25
C LEU A 44 12.28 13.23 1.05
N ASP A 45 13.10 13.90 1.85
CA ASP A 45 13.46 13.38 3.17
C ASP A 45 12.29 13.47 4.17
N SER A 46 12.46 12.84 5.35
CA SER A 46 11.40 12.74 6.36
C SER A 46 11.03 14.07 7.03
N SER A 47 11.86 15.09 6.92
CA SER A 47 11.55 16.44 7.43
C SER A 47 10.60 17.20 6.50
N LYS A 48 10.44 16.73 5.24
CA LYS A 48 9.61 17.38 4.23
C LYS A 48 8.28 16.67 4.00
N VAL A 49 8.20 15.37 4.27
CA VAL A 49 6.98 14.58 4.06
C VAL A 49 6.91 13.39 5.02
N LYS A 50 5.76 13.22 5.65
CA LYS A 50 5.39 12.01 6.38
C LYS A 50 4.73 11.03 5.42
N ILE A 51 5.17 9.76 5.42
CA ILE A 51 4.59 8.70 4.61
C ILE A 51 4.04 7.62 5.53
N THR A 52 2.83 7.16 5.28
CA THR A 52 2.22 6.04 5.99
C THR A 52 1.60 5.07 4.99
N ILE A 53 2.00 3.81 5.05
CA ILE A 53 1.36 2.71 4.33
C ILE A 53 0.40 2.00 5.28
N ILE A 54 -0.81 1.71 4.80
CA ILE A 54 -1.83 0.92 5.52
C ILE A 54 -2.12 -0.33 4.72
N ASP A 55 -1.96 -1.50 5.34
CA ASP A 55 -2.35 -2.78 4.74
C ASP A 55 -2.84 -3.73 5.84
N LYS A 56 -3.73 -4.65 5.49
CA LYS A 56 -4.19 -5.73 6.38
C LYS A 56 -3.16 -6.83 6.60
N LYS A 57 -2.22 -6.98 5.65
CA LYS A 57 -1.09 -7.90 5.70
C LYS A 57 0.16 -7.14 6.13
N ASP A 58 1.06 -7.77 6.85
CA ASP A 58 2.37 -7.24 7.24
C ASP A 58 3.51 -7.78 6.38
N TRP A 59 3.16 -8.38 5.25
CA TRP A 59 4.12 -8.94 4.30
C TRP A 59 3.75 -8.60 2.85
N PHE A 60 4.75 -8.59 2.01
CA PHE A 60 4.64 -8.44 0.58
C PHE A 60 5.37 -9.59 -0.13
N MET A 61 4.76 -10.14 -1.17
CA MET A 61 5.36 -11.17 -2.01
C MET A 61 5.38 -10.71 -3.47
N VAL A 62 6.51 -10.93 -4.13
CA VAL A 62 6.62 -10.74 -5.58
C VAL A 62 5.85 -11.86 -6.29
N GLY A 63 4.96 -11.52 -7.21
CA GLY A 63 3.98 -12.46 -7.79
C GLY A 63 4.57 -13.76 -8.34
N TYR A 64 5.73 -13.71 -9.03
CA TYR A 64 6.38 -14.91 -9.56
C TYR A 64 6.97 -15.83 -8.47
N ALA A 65 7.17 -15.36 -7.24
CA ALA A 65 7.63 -16.20 -6.13
C ALA A 65 6.65 -17.33 -5.80
N LYS A 66 5.36 -17.18 -6.14
CA LYS A 66 4.35 -18.22 -6.01
C LYS A 66 4.69 -19.48 -6.80
N LEU A 67 5.31 -19.33 -7.97
CA LEU A 67 5.77 -20.47 -8.78
C LEU A 67 6.84 -21.28 -8.07
N TRP A 68 7.73 -20.62 -7.33
CA TRP A 68 8.78 -21.30 -6.55
C TRP A 68 8.21 -22.04 -5.33
N ILE A 69 7.15 -21.50 -4.73
CA ILE A 69 6.44 -22.19 -3.64
C ILE A 69 5.71 -23.41 -4.20
N MET A 70 5.01 -23.25 -5.31
CA MET A 70 4.23 -24.31 -5.96
C MET A 70 5.11 -25.51 -6.34
N ASN A 71 6.32 -25.29 -6.85
CA ASN A 71 7.24 -26.36 -7.22
C ASN A 71 8.16 -26.83 -6.09
N GLY A 72 7.98 -26.33 -4.87
CA GLY A 72 8.77 -26.71 -3.69
C GLY A 72 10.18 -26.15 -3.64
N THR A 73 10.56 -25.23 -4.56
CA THR A 73 11.92 -24.64 -4.59
C THR A 73 12.13 -23.66 -3.44
N ARG A 74 11.05 -23.00 -2.96
CA ARG A 74 11.08 -22.07 -1.82
C ARG A 74 9.89 -22.30 -0.90
N THR A 75 10.06 -21.95 0.38
CA THR A 75 8.94 -21.85 1.32
C THR A 75 8.27 -20.48 1.21
N PHE A 76 7.07 -20.36 1.79
CA PHE A 76 6.36 -19.08 1.86
C PHE A 76 7.21 -18.03 2.60
N GLU A 77 7.77 -18.38 3.77
CA GLU A 77 8.55 -17.49 4.62
C GLU A 77 9.79 -16.93 3.90
N ASN A 78 10.43 -17.74 3.05
CA ASN A 78 11.59 -17.34 2.26
C ASN A 78 11.21 -16.56 0.98
N SER A 79 9.92 -16.34 0.75
CA SER A 79 9.40 -15.70 -0.46
C SER A 79 8.72 -14.36 -0.18
N ILE A 80 8.64 -13.95 1.08
CA ILE A 80 8.00 -12.71 1.50
C ILE A 80 9.02 -11.70 2.03
N GLY A 81 8.69 -10.41 1.86
CA GLY A 81 9.33 -9.30 2.56
C GLY A 81 8.42 -8.75 3.65
N SER A 82 8.98 -8.40 4.82
CA SER A 82 8.20 -7.84 5.92
C SER A 82 7.97 -6.36 5.73
N LEU A 83 6.70 -5.93 5.81
CA LEU A 83 6.34 -4.50 5.82
C LEU A 83 6.72 -3.84 7.16
N ASN A 84 6.96 -4.60 8.22
CA ASN A 84 7.43 -4.08 9.49
C ASN A 84 8.87 -3.52 9.42
N GLU A 85 9.58 -3.74 8.31
CA GLU A 85 10.89 -3.15 8.06
C GLU A 85 10.83 -1.71 7.48
N LEU A 86 9.66 -1.26 7.05
CA LEU A 86 9.46 0.07 6.45
C LEU A 86 9.87 1.24 7.37
N PRO A 87 9.67 1.19 8.70
CA PRO A 87 10.14 2.25 9.61
C PRO A 87 11.64 2.50 9.54
N LYS A 88 12.46 1.50 9.22
CA LYS A 88 13.91 1.66 9.00
C LYS A 88 14.22 2.60 7.82
N LYS A 89 13.28 2.73 6.88
CA LYS A 89 13.33 3.66 5.75
C LYS A 89 12.54 4.95 5.99
N GLN A 90 12.16 5.24 7.23
CA GLN A 90 11.35 6.41 7.60
C GLN A 90 9.98 6.45 6.89
N ILE A 91 9.41 5.27 6.62
CA ILE A 91 8.06 5.06 6.11
C ILE A 91 7.26 4.39 7.22
N ASN A 92 6.22 5.03 7.73
CA ASN A 92 5.36 4.43 8.74
C ASN A 92 4.54 3.30 8.13
N PHE A 93 4.38 2.21 8.87
CA PHE A 93 3.51 1.11 8.51
C PHE A 93 2.42 0.91 9.56
N ILE A 94 1.20 0.71 9.11
CA ILE A 94 0.04 0.42 9.95
C ILE A 94 -0.60 -0.86 9.41
N LYS A 95 -0.51 -1.94 10.19
CA LYS A 95 -1.23 -3.17 9.90
C LYS A 95 -2.67 -3.00 10.40
N ASP A 96 -3.59 -2.69 9.48
CA ASP A 96 -5.00 -2.51 9.80
C ASP A 96 -5.87 -2.67 8.56
N GLU A 97 -7.16 -2.89 8.76
CA GLU A 97 -8.14 -3.00 7.69
C GLU A 97 -8.83 -1.66 7.46
N ILE A 98 -8.87 -1.24 6.20
CA ILE A 98 -9.51 -0.01 5.76
C ILE A 98 -11.01 -0.26 5.68
N ILE A 99 -11.78 0.56 6.39
CA ILE A 99 -13.26 0.47 6.45
C ILE A 99 -13.91 1.54 5.55
N GLU A 100 -13.33 2.75 5.54
CA GLU A 100 -13.91 3.87 4.82
C GLU A 100 -12.80 4.81 4.33
N ILE A 101 -13.01 5.38 3.16
CA ILE A 101 -12.21 6.48 2.61
C ILE A 101 -13.13 7.70 2.57
N ASN A 102 -12.79 8.76 3.29
CA ASN A 102 -13.53 10.01 3.28
C ASN A 102 -12.67 11.13 2.68
N PRO A 103 -12.75 11.33 1.35
CA PRO A 103 -11.93 12.33 0.67
C PRO A 103 -12.37 13.77 0.94
N GLU A 104 -13.64 13.98 1.31
CA GLU A 104 -14.19 15.32 1.61
C GLU A 104 -13.58 15.88 2.89
N ASN A 105 -13.38 15.02 3.90
CA ASN A 105 -12.82 15.40 5.19
C ASN A 105 -11.36 14.96 5.35
N ASN A 106 -10.72 14.44 4.29
CA ASN A 106 -9.32 14.03 4.24
C ASN A 106 -8.93 13.04 5.35
N PHE A 107 -9.73 12.00 5.57
CA PHE A 107 -9.39 10.93 6.50
C PHE A 107 -9.70 9.53 5.94
N ILE A 108 -8.97 8.56 6.46
CA ILE A 108 -9.19 7.13 6.30
C ILE A 108 -9.64 6.58 7.64
N LYS A 109 -10.74 5.84 7.65
CA LYS A 109 -11.18 5.06 8.80
C LYS A 109 -10.69 3.64 8.66
N THR A 110 -9.94 3.17 9.62
CA THR A 110 -9.54 1.77 9.78
C THR A 110 -10.36 1.13 10.90
N LYS A 111 -10.21 -0.18 11.11
CA LYS A 111 -10.88 -0.86 12.24
C LYS A 111 -10.50 -0.26 13.59
N SER A 112 -9.26 0.19 13.75
CA SER A 112 -8.76 0.67 15.05
C SER A 112 -8.79 2.19 15.23
N LYS A 113 -8.71 3.00 14.15
CA LYS A 113 -8.56 4.45 14.25
C LYS A 113 -8.88 5.21 12.96
N ASN A 114 -9.01 6.52 13.09
CA ASN A 114 -9.03 7.44 11.96
C ASN A 114 -7.64 8.01 11.70
N ILE A 115 -7.27 8.15 10.42
CA ILE A 115 -5.97 8.64 9.98
C ILE A 115 -6.21 9.76 8.97
N SER A 116 -5.79 10.98 9.31
CA SER A 116 -5.87 12.12 8.41
C SER A 116 -4.76 12.07 7.37
N PHE A 117 -5.01 12.66 6.20
CA PHE A 117 -4.05 12.78 5.12
C PHE A 117 -4.14 14.14 4.43
N ASP A 118 -3.04 14.58 3.86
CA ASP A 118 -2.99 15.69 2.91
C ASP A 118 -3.03 15.15 1.47
N PHE A 119 -2.43 13.98 1.25
CA PHE A 119 -2.42 13.28 -0.03
C PHE A 119 -2.72 11.80 0.17
N LEU A 120 -3.52 11.24 -0.73
CA LEU A 120 -3.92 9.85 -0.71
C LEU A 120 -3.51 9.13 -1.99
N ILE A 121 -2.87 7.97 -1.83
CA ILE A 121 -2.58 7.03 -2.92
C ILE A 121 -3.34 5.75 -2.66
N ILE A 122 -4.16 5.32 -3.61
CA ILE A 122 -4.93 4.08 -3.53
C ILE A 122 -4.27 3.03 -4.41
N SER A 123 -3.74 1.95 -3.80
CA SER A 123 -3.01 0.87 -4.46
C SER A 123 -3.32 -0.49 -3.86
N MET A 124 -4.60 -0.72 -3.51
CA MET A 124 -5.07 -1.92 -2.81
C MET A 124 -5.10 -3.19 -3.68
N GLY A 125 -4.76 -3.07 -4.98
CA GLY A 125 -4.74 -4.19 -5.91
C GLY A 125 -6.14 -4.67 -6.30
N ALA A 126 -6.24 -5.96 -6.64
CA ALA A 126 -7.47 -6.62 -7.05
C ALA A 126 -7.70 -7.89 -6.23
N VAL A 127 -8.96 -8.29 -6.13
CA VAL A 127 -9.39 -9.54 -5.50
C VAL A 127 -10.00 -10.42 -6.58
N LEU A 128 -9.70 -11.71 -6.54
CA LEU A 128 -10.36 -12.68 -7.40
C LEU A 128 -11.81 -12.89 -6.92
N ALA A 129 -12.68 -13.22 -7.85
CA ALA A 129 -14.10 -13.49 -7.62
C ALA A 129 -14.45 -14.90 -8.13
N PRO A 130 -13.89 -15.97 -7.54
CA PRO A 130 -14.10 -17.34 -8.00
C PRO A 130 -15.57 -17.77 -7.92
N GLU A 131 -16.35 -17.17 -7.04
CA GLU A 131 -17.79 -17.41 -6.88
C GLU A 131 -18.61 -17.03 -8.13
N LYS A 132 -18.04 -16.23 -9.04
CA LYS A 132 -18.67 -15.87 -10.32
C LYS A 132 -18.59 -16.97 -11.38
N ILE A 133 -17.82 -18.02 -11.13
CA ILE A 133 -17.65 -19.16 -12.04
C ILE A 133 -18.21 -20.39 -11.32
N SER A 134 -19.33 -20.93 -11.86
CA SER A 134 -20.00 -22.09 -11.27
C SER A 134 -19.05 -23.29 -11.16
N GLY A 135 -18.96 -23.88 -9.97
CA GLY A 135 -18.13 -25.05 -9.68
C GLY A 135 -16.65 -24.78 -9.50
N LEU A 136 -16.17 -23.51 -9.63
CA LEU A 136 -14.75 -23.23 -9.50
C LEU A 136 -14.25 -23.38 -8.03
N ILE A 137 -15.07 -22.98 -7.07
CA ILE A 137 -14.69 -23.08 -5.65
C ILE A 137 -14.59 -24.55 -5.23
N GLU A 138 -15.52 -25.39 -5.68
CA GLU A 138 -15.61 -26.78 -5.28
C GLU A 138 -14.63 -27.71 -6.01
N ASN A 139 -14.27 -27.37 -7.25
CA ASN A 139 -13.51 -28.25 -8.13
C ASN A 139 -12.19 -27.66 -8.64
N GLY A 140 -11.91 -26.39 -8.33
CA GLY A 140 -10.74 -25.67 -8.80
C GLY A 140 -9.69 -25.45 -7.72
N PHE A 141 -8.45 -25.22 -8.17
CA PHE A 141 -7.36 -24.75 -7.30
C PHE A 141 -6.99 -23.33 -7.70
N ASN A 142 -6.75 -22.49 -6.69
CA ASN A 142 -6.35 -21.11 -6.89
C ASN A 142 -4.85 -20.94 -6.63
N LEU A 143 -4.10 -20.56 -7.67
CA LEU A 143 -2.67 -20.26 -7.59
C LEU A 143 -2.39 -18.81 -7.16
N TYR A 144 -3.40 -17.97 -7.06
CA TYR A 144 -3.23 -16.55 -6.76
C TYR A 144 -3.29 -16.25 -5.27
N ASP A 145 -4.15 -16.93 -4.53
CA ASP A 145 -4.31 -16.77 -3.08
C ASP A 145 -3.50 -17.84 -2.31
N HIS A 146 -3.12 -17.51 -1.10
CA HIS A 146 -2.43 -18.38 -0.13
C HIS A 146 -3.26 -18.52 1.11
#